data_0468b5cd74110e7f4f0043775f4fc13a
#
_entry.id   0468b5cd74110e7f4f0043775f4fc13a
#
_cell.length_a   1.000
_cell.length_b   1.000
_cell.length_c   1.000
_cell.angle_alpha   90.00
_cell.angle_beta   90.00
_cell.angle_gamma   90.00
#
_symmetry.space_group_name_H-M   'P 1'
#
loop_
_entity.id
_entity.type
_entity.pdbx_description
1 polymer ?
#
loop_
_entity_poly.entity_id
_entity_poly.type
_entity_poly.pdbx_seq_one_letter_code
_entity_poly.pdbx_strand_id
1 'polypeptide(L)'
;MMKLTIRKKVLFCSLILLLQLGGIILLIASTIVKGAIIDQVENSLKGTAIATQAAYDQNAGTYLQTENGDIWKGSYNISQSENLVDTIKQESGMDVTFFYGSQRIMTSAVDKNGDRILGSPAGDKVVEKVLNGGEEYFSDNVSMEGIIYYGYYVPVYQKGDNTTPI
;
A
#
# COMPACT_ATOMS: atom_id res chain seq x y z
N MET A 1 -41.49 -9.80 -43.89
CA MET A 1 -40.94 -10.69 -42.83
C MET A 1 -40.08 -11.77 -43.45
N MET A 2 -38.78 -11.67 -43.37
CA MET A 2 -37.84 -12.63 -43.99
C MET A 2 -37.87 -13.95 -43.20
N LYS A 3 -38.39 -15.04 -43.77
CA LYS A 3 -38.34 -16.38 -43.16
C LYS A 3 -36.91 -16.92 -43.22
N LEU A 4 -36.16 -16.89 -42.08
CA LEU A 4 -34.86 -17.53 -42.02
C LEU A 4 -35.00 -19.05 -42.24
N THR A 5 -34.15 -19.63 -43.10
CA THR A 5 -34.03 -21.07 -43.30
C THR A 5 -33.55 -21.76 -41.99
N ILE A 6 -33.96 -23.00 -41.75
CA ILE A 6 -33.61 -23.76 -40.53
C ILE A 6 -32.11 -23.74 -40.26
N ARG A 7 -31.26 -23.89 -41.29
CA ARG A 7 -29.79 -23.79 -41.17
C ARG A 7 -29.33 -22.43 -40.59
N LYS A 8 -29.92 -21.32 -41.02
CA LYS A 8 -29.58 -19.99 -40.53
C LYS A 8 -30.04 -19.79 -39.10
N LYS A 9 -31.15 -20.37 -38.66
CA LYS A 9 -31.65 -20.34 -37.29
C LYS A 9 -30.69 -21.09 -36.34
N VAL A 10 -30.27 -22.30 -36.75
CA VAL A 10 -29.33 -23.12 -35.96
C VAL A 10 -27.99 -22.42 -35.84
N LEU A 11 -27.42 -21.86 -36.91
CA LEU A 11 -26.19 -21.08 -36.90
C LEU A 11 -26.30 -19.85 -35.99
N PHE A 12 -27.43 -19.15 -36.03
CA PHE A 12 -27.63 -17.95 -35.17
C PHE A 12 -27.73 -18.32 -33.70
N CYS A 13 -28.46 -19.41 -33.37
CA CYS A 13 -28.54 -19.90 -31.99
C CYS A 13 -27.16 -20.37 -31.47
N SER A 14 -26.38 -21.09 -32.26
CA SER A 14 -25.05 -21.54 -31.84
C SER A 14 -24.07 -20.38 -31.66
N LEU A 15 -24.17 -19.34 -32.50
CA LEU A 15 -23.36 -18.14 -32.38
C LEU A 15 -23.68 -17.37 -31.07
N ILE A 16 -24.97 -17.24 -30.74
CA ILE A 16 -25.41 -16.59 -29.50
C ILE A 16 -24.86 -17.36 -28.30
N LEU A 17 -24.97 -18.67 -28.25
CA LEU A 17 -24.47 -19.50 -27.18
C LEU A 17 -22.95 -19.38 -27.02
N LEU A 18 -22.21 -19.35 -28.13
CA LEU A 18 -20.75 -19.14 -28.14
C LEU A 18 -20.36 -17.77 -27.59
N LEU A 19 -21.06 -16.70 -27.97
CA LEU A 19 -20.83 -15.35 -27.47
C LEU A 19 -21.15 -15.23 -25.99
N GLN A 20 -22.22 -15.85 -25.52
CA GLN A 20 -22.58 -15.87 -24.10
C GLN A 20 -21.52 -16.62 -23.29
N LEU A 21 -21.10 -17.80 -23.72
CA LEU A 21 -20.07 -18.58 -23.07
C LEU A 21 -18.73 -17.82 -23.01
N GLY A 22 -18.32 -17.21 -24.12
CA GLY A 22 -17.12 -16.37 -24.19
C GLY A 22 -17.20 -15.19 -23.27
N GLY A 23 -18.34 -14.51 -23.18
CA GLY A 23 -18.57 -13.39 -22.25
C GLY A 23 -18.44 -13.82 -20.78
N ILE A 24 -19.01 -14.96 -20.42
CA ILE A 24 -18.91 -15.50 -19.05
C ILE A 24 -17.46 -15.83 -18.69
N ILE A 25 -16.74 -16.50 -19.60
CA ILE A 25 -15.33 -16.85 -19.40
C ILE A 25 -14.48 -15.59 -19.20
N LEU A 26 -14.69 -14.55 -20.01
CA LEU A 26 -13.95 -13.28 -19.88
C LEU A 26 -14.24 -12.58 -18.55
N LEU A 27 -15.48 -12.59 -18.07
CA LEU A 27 -15.84 -12.02 -16.77
C LEU A 27 -15.15 -12.77 -15.63
N ILE A 28 -15.18 -14.10 -15.64
CA ILE A 28 -14.53 -14.92 -14.61
C ILE A 28 -13.00 -14.71 -14.65
N ALA A 29 -12.39 -14.75 -15.83
CA ALA A 29 -10.96 -14.53 -15.99
C ALA A 29 -10.54 -13.13 -15.48
N SER A 30 -11.32 -12.10 -15.80
CA SER A 30 -11.04 -10.72 -15.36
C SER A 30 -11.10 -10.57 -13.84
N THR A 31 -12.04 -11.22 -13.16
CA THR A 31 -12.15 -11.18 -11.69
C THR A 31 -11.00 -11.91 -11.00
N ILE A 32 -10.63 -13.09 -11.52
CA ILE A 32 -9.49 -13.86 -10.97
C ILE A 32 -8.18 -13.10 -11.14
N VAL A 33 -7.95 -12.54 -12.34
CA VAL A 33 -6.70 -11.78 -12.62
C VAL A 33 -6.62 -10.53 -11.76
N LYS A 34 -7.71 -9.78 -11.59
CA LYS A 34 -7.73 -8.62 -10.70
C LYS A 34 -7.41 -9.00 -9.25
N GLY A 35 -8.02 -10.06 -8.71
CA GLY A 35 -7.73 -10.56 -7.37
C GLY A 35 -6.25 -10.91 -7.20
N ALA A 36 -5.70 -11.70 -8.12
CA ALA A 36 -4.29 -12.09 -8.08
C ALA A 36 -3.32 -10.90 -8.15
N ILE A 37 -3.65 -9.87 -8.93
CA ILE A 37 -2.84 -8.64 -9.00
C ILE A 37 -2.89 -7.89 -7.67
N ILE A 38 -4.07 -7.75 -7.05
CA ILE A 38 -4.21 -7.06 -5.76
C ILE A 38 -3.45 -7.80 -4.68
N ASP A 39 -3.57 -9.13 -4.60
CA ASP A 39 -2.84 -9.96 -3.64
C ASP A 39 -1.32 -9.82 -3.82
N GLN A 40 -0.83 -9.76 -5.06
CA GLN A 40 0.57 -9.55 -5.35
C GLN A 40 1.05 -8.16 -4.92
N VAL A 41 0.26 -7.11 -5.17
CA VAL A 41 0.55 -5.75 -4.74
C VAL A 41 0.60 -5.67 -3.22
N GLU A 42 -0.39 -6.24 -2.53
CA GLU A 42 -0.43 -6.29 -1.07
C GLU A 42 0.81 -6.97 -0.49
N ASN A 43 1.17 -8.16 -1.00
CA ASN A 43 2.35 -8.88 -0.54
C ASN A 43 3.66 -8.11 -0.80
N SER A 44 3.76 -7.42 -1.93
CA SER A 44 4.94 -6.61 -2.26
C SER A 44 5.05 -5.39 -1.35
N LEU A 45 3.95 -4.69 -1.09
CA LEU A 45 3.89 -3.56 -0.15
C LEU A 45 4.22 -4.00 1.27
N LYS A 46 3.64 -5.13 1.72
CA LYS A 46 3.96 -5.75 3.02
C LYS A 46 5.45 -6.05 3.15
N GLY A 47 6.02 -6.71 2.16
CA GLY A 47 7.46 -7.03 2.15
C GLY A 47 8.32 -5.78 2.26
N THR A 48 8.00 -4.72 1.51
CA THR A 48 8.72 -3.45 1.54
C THR A 48 8.57 -2.75 2.90
N ALA A 49 7.38 -2.74 3.49
CA ALA A 49 7.13 -2.15 4.80
C ALA A 49 7.93 -2.86 5.91
N ILE A 50 7.91 -4.20 5.92
CA ILE A 50 8.67 -5.01 6.88
C ILE A 50 10.19 -4.83 6.69
N ALA A 51 10.67 -4.80 5.44
CA ALA A 51 12.09 -4.57 5.17
C ALA A 51 12.54 -3.18 5.63
N THR A 52 11.71 -2.16 5.45
CA THR A 52 11.98 -0.81 5.93
C THR A 52 12.04 -0.75 7.45
N GLN A 53 11.07 -1.37 8.14
CA GLN A 53 11.07 -1.49 9.59
C GLN A 53 12.35 -2.19 10.09
N ALA A 54 12.71 -3.32 9.47
CA ALA A 54 13.92 -4.04 9.82
C ALA A 54 15.20 -3.20 9.62
N ALA A 55 15.26 -2.36 8.57
CA ALA A 55 16.38 -1.45 8.35
C ALA A 55 16.52 -0.41 9.46
N TYR A 56 15.42 0.16 9.94
CA TYR A 56 15.46 1.05 11.12
C TYR A 56 15.84 0.29 12.39
N ASP A 57 15.31 -0.92 12.59
CA ASP A 57 15.54 -1.73 13.79
C ASP A 57 16.96 -2.31 13.90
N GLN A 58 17.77 -2.26 12.85
CA GLN A 58 19.21 -2.52 12.92
C GLN A 58 19.92 -1.53 13.85
N ASN A 59 19.37 -0.33 14.04
CA ASN A 59 19.90 0.65 14.96
C ASN A 59 19.48 0.29 16.38
N ALA A 60 20.47 0.13 17.28
CA ALA A 60 20.21 -0.16 18.67
C ALA A 60 19.58 1.05 19.39
N GLY A 61 18.74 0.80 20.40
CA GLY A 61 18.12 1.84 21.21
C GLY A 61 16.60 1.94 21.01
N THR A 62 16.01 2.92 21.66
CA THR A 62 14.58 3.23 21.63
C THR A 62 14.29 4.30 20.59
N TYR A 63 13.03 4.39 20.15
CA TYR A 63 12.53 5.53 19.41
C TYR A 63 12.29 6.69 20.36
N LEU A 64 12.83 7.86 20.06
CA LEU A 64 12.72 9.06 20.88
C LEU A 64 12.38 10.26 20.00
N GLN A 65 11.51 11.13 20.51
CA GLN A 65 11.32 12.45 19.97
C GLN A 65 12.17 13.45 20.78
N THR A 66 12.97 14.24 20.07
CA THR A 66 13.80 15.30 20.67
C THR A 66 12.98 16.59 20.81
N GLU A 67 13.53 17.57 21.57
CA GLU A 67 12.86 18.86 21.82
C GLU A 67 12.58 19.65 20.52
N ASN A 68 13.41 19.48 19.49
CA ASN A 68 13.21 20.10 18.16
C ASN A 68 12.23 19.32 17.26
N GLY A 69 11.66 18.21 17.76
CA GLY A 69 10.68 17.41 17.04
C GLY A 69 11.24 16.26 16.19
N ASP A 70 12.57 16.14 16.07
CA ASP A 70 13.20 15.04 15.33
C ASP A 70 12.97 13.70 16.02
N ILE A 71 12.73 12.67 15.21
CA ILE A 71 12.60 11.29 15.68
C ILE A 71 13.91 10.54 15.45
N TRP A 72 14.38 9.91 16.50
CA TRP A 72 15.60 9.13 16.51
C TRP A 72 15.35 7.68 16.91
N LYS A 73 16.13 6.77 16.35
CA LYS A 73 16.25 5.37 16.79
C LYS A 73 17.67 5.16 17.30
N GLY A 74 17.84 5.21 18.62
CA GLY A 74 19.18 5.24 19.21
C GLY A 74 20.01 6.43 18.72
N SER A 75 21.08 6.16 17.96
CA SER A 75 21.95 7.19 17.34
C SER A 75 21.56 7.56 15.91
N TYR A 76 20.54 6.95 15.33
CA TYR A 76 20.13 7.19 13.96
C TYR A 76 18.94 8.18 13.89
N ASN A 77 19.11 9.27 13.15
CA ASN A 77 18.06 10.27 12.94
C ASN A 77 17.12 9.81 11.82
N ILE A 78 15.90 9.36 12.19
CA ILE A 78 14.88 8.95 11.24
C ILE A 78 14.35 10.15 10.44
N SER A 79 14.23 11.33 11.09
CA SER A 79 13.76 12.55 10.44
C SER A 79 14.68 13.05 9.33
N GLN A 80 15.90 12.49 9.23
CA GLN A 80 16.89 12.79 8.19
C GLN A 80 17.33 11.55 7.42
N SER A 81 16.44 10.56 7.31
CA SER A 81 16.72 9.27 6.64
C SER A 81 16.34 9.25 5.16
N GLU A 82 16.42 10.38 4.46
CA GLU A 82 16.08 10.53 3.05
C GLU A 82 16.76 9.46 2.19
N ASN A 83 18.06 9.26 2.38
CA ASN A 83 18.81 8.27 1.60
C ASN A 83 18.23 6.84 1.71
N LEU A 84 17.76 6.46 2.90
CA LEU A 84 17.17 5.13 3.11
C LEU A 84 15.86 4.98 2.34
N VAL A 85 14.93 5.92 2.53
CA VAL A 85 13.61 5.85 1.90
C VAL A 85 13.69 6.01 0.37
N ASP A 86 14.60 6.85 -0.12
CA ASP A 86 14.83 7.04 -1.56
C ASP A 86 15.47 5.82 -2.22
N THR A 87 16.44 5.18 -1.55
CA THR A 87 17.03 3.93 -2.03
C THR A 87 15.96 2.85 -2.13
N ILE A 88 15.12 2.70 -1.10
CA ILE A 88 14.04 1.71 -1.13
C ILE A 88 13.05 2.02 -2.27
N LYS A 89 12.68 3.28 -2.45
CA LYS A 89 11.83 3.70 -3.59
C LYS A 89 12.46 3.37 -4.93
N GLN A 90 13.75 3.67 -5.10
CA GLN A 90 14.48 3.40 -6.35
C GLN A 90 14.51 1.91 -6.67
N GLU A 91 14.77 1.06 -5.67
CA GLU A 91 14.89 -0.39 -5.86
C GLU A 91 13.54 -1.11 -5.98
N SER A 92 12.52 -0.67 -5.22
CA SER A 92 11.20 -1.33 -5.17
C SER A 92 10.15 -0.70 -6.10
N GLY A 93 10.33 0.56 -6.50
CA GLY A 93 9.31 1.37 -7.16
C GLY A 93 8.18 1.84 -6.23
N MET A 94 8.31 1.64 -4.92
CA MET A 94 7.28 1.93 -3.92
C MET A 94 7.69 3.08 -3.02
N ASP A 95 6.76 3.99 -2.74
CA ASP A 95 6.99 5.02 -1.73
C ASP A 95 6.96 4.42 -0.33
N VAL A 96 7.89 4.89 0.50
CA VAL A 96 8.02 4.48 1.89
C VAL A 96 7.75 5.67 2.81
N THR A 97 7.06 5.43 3.90
CA THR A 97 6.71 6.46 4.87
C THR A 97 6.88 5.93 6.29
N PHE A 98 7.49 6.74 7.15
CA PHE A 98 7.54 6.52 8.59
C PHE A 98 6.63 7.55 9.28
N PHE A 99 5.73 7.05 10.12
CA PHE A 99 4.90 7.85 11.01
C PHE A 99 5.42 7.70 12.45
N TYR A 100 5.33 8.78 13.23
CA TYR A 100 5.48 8.73 14.67
C TYR A 100 4.20 9.26 15.30
N GLY A 101 3.53 8.42 16.07
CA GLY A 101 2.12 8.62 16.34
C GLY A 101 1.34 8.71 15.02
N SER A 102 0.50 9.71 14.87
CA SER A 102 -0.25 9.96 13.63
C SER A 102 0.46 10.87 12.63
N GLN A 103 1.65 11.37 12.93
CA GLN A 103 2.33 12.36 12.11
C GLN A 103 3.36 11.71 11.17
N ARG A 104 3.35 12.10 9.90
CA ARG A 104 4.35 11.66 8.89
C ARG A 104 5.67 12.37 9.11
N ILE A 105 6.69 11.62 9.51
CA ILE A 105 8.01 12.15 9.89
C ILE A 105 8.98 12.07 8.71
N MET A 106 8.97 10.96 7.97
CA MET A 106 9.82 10.75 6.81
C MET A 106 9.05 10.03 5.71
N THR A 107 9.29 10.42 4.47
CA THR A 107 8.69 9.78 3.31
C THR A 107 9.53 9.97 2.05
N SER A 108 9.48 9.03 1.13
CA SER A 108 9.98 9.20 -0.23
C SER A 108 8.93 9.80 -1.19
N ALA A 109 7.66 9.89 -0.73
CA ALA A 109 6.60 10.53 -1.51
C ALA A 109 6.79 12.04 -1.56
N VAL A 110 6.64 12.60 -2.77
CA VAL A 110 6.76 14.03 -3.03
C VAL A 110 5.46 14.59 -3.60
N ASP A 111 5.22 15.87 -3.37
CA ASP A 111 4.12 16.60 -3.99
C ASP A 111 4.44 16.96 -5.46
N LYS A 112 3.54 17.69 -6.11
CA LYS A 112 3.69 18.17 -7.49
C LYS A 112 4.86 19.14 -7.71
N ASN A 113 5.40 19.73 -6.65
CA ASN A 113 6.54 20.64 -6.71
C ASN A 113 7.88 19.92 -6.50
N GLY A 114 7.83 18.64 -6.11
CA GLY A 114 8.98 17.83 -5.76
C GLY A 114 9.35 17.90 -4.27
N ASP A 115 8.55 18.56 -3.44
CA ASP A 115 8.76 18.64 -1.99
C ASP A 115 8.19 17.40 -1.28
N ARG A 116 8.91 16.88 -0.27
CA ARG A 116 8.44 15.72 0.51
C ARG A 116 7.17 16.06 1.28
N ILE A 117 6.21 15.16 1.24
CA ILE A 117 4.93 15.32 1.93
C ILE A 117 5.12 15.02 3.43
N LEU A 118 5.77 15.91 4.18
CA LEU A 118 6.01 15.76 5.61
C LEU A 118 4.90 16.41 6.45
N GLY A 119 4.80 15.99 7.72
CA GLY A 119 3.90 16.58 8.73
C GLY A 119 2.41 16.29 8.53
N SER A 120 2.00 15.69 7.42
CA SER A 120 0.61 15.34 7.21
C SER A 120 0.17 14.18 8.12
N PRO A 121 -1.10 14.17 8.60
CA PRO A 121 -1.58 13.10 9.46
C PRO A 121 -1.80 11.79 8.69
N ALA A 122 -1.69 10.68 9.41
CA ALA A 122 -2.19 9.38 8.95
C ALA A 122 -3.71 9.41 8.84
N GLY A 123 -4.27 8.63 7.91
CA GLY A 123 -5.72 8.51 7.78
C GLY A 123 -6.35 7.84 9.01
N ASP A 124 -7.61 8.17 9.31
CA ASP A 124 -8.33 7.70 10.50
C ASP A 124 -8.28 6.18 10.67
N LYS A 125 -8.46 5.41 9.59
CA LYS A 125 -8.40 3.94 9.63
C LYS A 125 -6.99 3.41 9.96
N VAL A 126 -5.96 4.12 9.55
CA VAL A 126 -4.57 3.77 9.91
C VAL A 126 -4.35 4.00 11.40
N VAL A 127 -4.81 5.14 11.92
CA VAL A 127 -4.75 5.43 13.35
C VAL A 127 -5.52 4.39 14.15
N GLU A 128 -6.76 4.08 13.76
CA GLU A 128 -7.62 3.11 14.45
C GLU A 128 -7.00 1.71 14.48
N LYS A 129 -6.60 1.19 13.30
CA LYS A 129 -6.16 -0.19 13.17
C LYS A 129 -4.70 -0.41 13.58
N VAL A 130 -3.82 0.47 13.11
CA VAL A 130 -2.38 0.26 13.26
C VAL A 130 -1.89 0.88 14.56
N LEU A 131 -2.17 2.16 14.81
CA LEU A 131 -1.66 2.85 15.98
C LEU A 131 -2.38 2.43 17.28
N ASN A 132 -3.72 2.33 17.24
CA ASN A 132 -4.51 1.97 18.42
C ASN A 132 -4.73 0.46 18.53
N GLY A 133 -4.90 -0.24 17.41
CA GLY A 133 -5.20 -1.68 17.37
C GLY A 133 -3.97 -2.57 17.31
N GLY A 134 -2.80 -2.05 16.91
CA GLY A 134 -1.58 -2.85 16.73
C GLY A 134 -1.69 -3.87 15.59
N GLU A 135 -2.61 -3.64 14.65
CA GLU A 135 -2.86 -4.53 13.51
C GLU A 135 -2.10 -4.07 12.26
N GLU A 136 -1.65 -5.01 11.45
CA GLU A 136 -1.26 -4.70 10.07
C GLU A 136 -2.50 -4.29 9.26
N TYR A 137 -2.35 -3.32 8.35
CA TYR A 137 -3.48 -2.81 7.58
C TYR A 137 -3.13 -2.57 6.12
N PHE A 138 -3.87 -3.20 5.21
CA PHE A 138 -3.87 -2.91 3.78
C PHE A 138 -5.01 -1.96 3.43
N SER A 139 -4.71 -0.96 2.61
CA SER A 139 -5.70 -0.01 2.08
C SER A 139 -5.57 0.08 0.56
N ASP A 140 -6.69 -0.02 -0.13
CA ASP A 140 -6.82 0.22 -1.58
C ASP A 140 -7.23 1.67 -1.91
N ASN A 141 -7.31 2.54 -0.90
CA ASN A 141 -7.82 3.89 -1.03
C ASN A 141 -7.01 4.91 -0.20
N VAL A 142 -5.71 4.97 -0.41
CA VAL A 142 -4.85 5.99 0.21
C VAL A 142 -4.83 7.21 -0.70
N SER A 143 -5.46 8.30 -0.29
CA SER A 143 -5.48 9.55 -1.06
C SER A 143 -4.28 10.43 -0.70
N MET A 144 -3.46 10.77 -1.68
CA MET A 144 -2.38 11.76 -1.58
C MET A 144 -2.41 12.66 -2.82
N GLU A 145 -2.45 13.97 -2.62
CA GLU A 145 -2.49 14.98 -3.71
C GLU A 145 -3.57 14.70 -4.79
N GLY A 146 -4.72 14.09 -4.38
CA GLY A 146 -5.82 13.75 -5.28
C GLY A 146 -5.60 12.47 -6.11
N ILE A 147 -4.51 11.74 -5.88
CA ILE A 147 -4.23 10.44 -6.48
C ILE A 147 -4.52 9.35 -5.45
N ILE A 148 -5.10 8.25 -5.90
CA ILE A 148 -5.40 7.09 -5.05
C ILE A 148 -4.29 6.05 -5.21
N TYR A 149 -3.78 5.60 -4.07
CA TYR A 149 -2.71 4.60 -3.97
C TYR A 149 -3.17 3.38 -3.17
N TYR A 150 -2.52 2.26 -3.39
CA TYR A 150 -2.50 1.15 -2.44
C TYR A 150 -1.47 1.44 -1.35
N GLY A 151 -1.78 1.09 -0.12
CA GLY A 151 -0.88 1.26 1.02
C GLY A 151 -0.91 0.06 1.96
N TYR A 152 0.24 -0.30 2.51
CA TYR A 152 0.35 -1.30 3.55
C TYR A 152 1.05 -0.70 4.77
N TYR A 153 0.47 -0.89 5.92
CA TYR A 153 0.93 -0.32 7.19
C TYR A 153 1.26 -1.42 8.18
N VAL A 154 2.40 -1.29 8.83
CA VAL A 154 2.84 -2.18 9.90
C VAL A 154 3.03 -1.39 11.18
N PRO A 155 2.57 -1.89 12.33
CA PRO A 155 2.81 -1.23 13.61
C PRO A 155 4.29 -1.33 13.99
N VAL A 156 4.84 -0.23 14.50
CA VAL A 156 6.20 -0.16 15.02
C VAL A 156 6.14 -0.03 16.53
N TYR A 157 7.00 -0.76 17.23
CA TYR A 157 7.00 -0.82 18.70
C TYR A 157 8.35 -0.38 19.28
N GLN A 158 8.33 0.08 20.51
CA GLN A 158 9.55 0.27 21.29
C GLN A 158 10.18 -1.10 21.59
N LYS A 159 11.50 -1.13 21.68
CA LYS A 159 12.20 -2.36 22.04
C LYS A 159 11.75 -2.85 23.42
N GLY A 160 11.19 -4.05 23.45
CA GLY A 160 10.71 -4.69 24.68
C GLY A 160 9.24 -4.39 25.01
N ASP A 161 8.57 -3.54 24.25
CA ASP A 161 7.12 -3.32 24.29
C ASP A 161 6.50 -3.80 22.97
N ASN A 162 5.58 -4.76 23.04
CA ASN A 162 4.84 -5.27 21.89
C ASN A 162 3.34 -4.96 22.01
N THR A 163 2.98 -4.03 22.87
CA THR A 163 1.59 -3.71 23.20
C THR A 163 1.15 -2.35 22.70
N THR A 164 2.07 -1.38 22.66
CA THR A 164 1.76 0.01 22.32
C THR A 164 2.57 0.44 21.11
N PRO A 165 1.96 0.51 19.91
CA PRO A 165 2.60 1.09 18.73
C PRO A 165 2.97 2.56 18.94
N ILE A 166 4.00 3.02 18.22
CA ILE A 166 4.53 4.40 18.32
C ILE A 166 4.22 5.21 17.06
#